data_b7707a588cc54bed06eca5a37365b948
#
_entry.id   b7707a588cc54bed06eca5a37365b948
#
_cell.length_a   1.000
_cell.length_b   1.000
_cell.length_c   1.000
_cell.angle_alpha   90.00
_cell.angle_beta   90.00
_cell.angle_gamma   90.00
#
_symmetry.space_group_name_H-M   'P 1'
#
loop_
_entity.id
_entity.type
_entity.pdbx_description
1 polymer ?
#
loop_
_entity_poly.entity_id
_entity_poly.type
_entity_poly.pdbx_seq_one_letter_code
_entity_poly.pdbx_strand_id
1 'polypeptide(L)'
;VVEGELKARRIGFAGVTVESLDVDVDVDGTDQRESRLAARAAAIDLGVVVLESARLDASGRTSEHAMALEFASQGDEARQVPGFRGRVGVAGWYEADRRIWRGRLEETSVKFPDGGATLLQPALIEASPALVKVAPICLKSDEARLCVEGERRSSPAAWRVIYSAQDWPLRRLLRSILGWREFDGRLQAAGWAAQEPGQAWTGGMTLLLDNPVLDIPRNQFRTQRVELGQGRLDLFADPGEIRARLDLQLAETSRVLGEVKAQRDPEIATLDFPLSGSIRGESSQLSALPLLVPEIDHSDGKLDATIAIGGTLGDPRFDGEFHVRNGRLDTYRTNMQLSDLTL
;
A
#
# COMPACT_ATOMS: atom_id res chain seq x y z
N VAL A 1 -31.81 5.21 -30.81
CA VAL A 1 -30.65 6.10 -30.79
C VAL A 1 -30.85 7.10 -29.64
N VAL A 2 -29.86 7.27 -28.79
CA VAL A 2 -29.84 8.27 -27.71
C VAL A 2 -28.65 9.17 -27.96
N GLU A 3 -28.94 10.44 -28.24
CA GLU A 3 -27.92 11.49 -28.37
C GLU A 3 -28.17 12.52 -27.26
N GLY A 4 -27.11 12.97 -26.60
CA GLY A 4 -27.27 13.95 -25.55
C GLY A 4 -25.94 14.50 -25.05
N GLU A 5 -26.00 15.75 -24.55
CA GLU A 5 -24.92 16.41 -23.85
C GLU A 5 -25.37 16.73 -22.42
N LEU A 6 -24.54 16.37 -21.44
CA LEU A 6 -24.76 16.68 -20.02
C LEU A 6 -23.60 17.52 -19.52
N LYS A 7 -23.91 18.70 -18.97
CA LYS A 7 -22.93 19.52 -18.25
C LYS A 7 -23.40 19.69 -16.82
N ALA A 8 -22.53 19.32 -15.89
CA ALA A 8 -22.83 19.44 -14.47
C ALA A 8 -21.65 20.07 -13.71
N ARG A 9 -21.95 20.76 -12.61
CA ARG A 9 -20.96 21.38 -11.75
C ARG A 9 -21.26 21.05 -10.30
N ARG A 10 -20.20 20.89 -9.50
CA ARG A 10 -20.26 20.62 -8.05
C ARG A 10 -21.11 19.41 -7.70
N ILE A 11 -20.75 18.28 -8.27
CA ILE A 11 -21.42 17.00 -8.00
C ILE A 11 -20.76 16.36 -6.78
N GLY A 12 -21.57 15.94 -5.80
CA GLY A 12 -21.11 15.16 -4.65
C GLY A 12 -21.85 13.82 -4.59
N PHE A 13 -21.12 12.72 -4.48
CA PHE A 13 -21.67 11.39 -4.31
C PHE A 13 -20.71 10.48 -3.53
N ALA A 14 -21.19 9.84 -2.47
CA ALA A 14 -20.46 8.84 -1.68
C ALA A 14 -19.04 9.30 -1.24
N GLY A 15 -18.88 10.57 -0.87
CA GLY A 15 -17.58 11.12 -0.44
C GLY A 15 -16.65 11.56 -1.57
N VAL A 16 -17.07 11.41 -2.82
CA VAL A 16 -16.38 11.96 -4.00
C VAL A 16 -17.01 13.28 -4.38
N THR A 17 -16.20 14.30 -4.64
CA THR A 17 -16.67 15.58 -5.22
C THR A 17 -16.02 15.84 -6.56
N VAL A 18 -16.81 16.35 -7.53
CA VAL A 18 -16.37 16.68 -8.88
C VAL A 18 -16.77 18.12 -9.17
N GLU A 19 -15.83 19.01 -9.46
CA GLU A 19 -16.14 20.41 -9.71
C GLU A 19 -16.84 20.61 -11.06
N SER A 20 -16.40 19.90 -12.11
CA SER A 20 -17.07 19.94 -13.42
C SER A 20 -17.08 18.57 -14.07
N LEU A 21 -18.19 18.26 -14.74
CA LEU A 21 -18.39 17.06 -15.55
C LEU A 21 -19.09 17.44 -16.85
N ASP A 22 -18.47 17.10 -17.97
CA ASP A 22 -19.03 17.20 -19.31
C ASP A 22 -19.13 15.80 -19.89
N VAL A 23 -20.31 15.40 -20.33
CA VAL A 23 -20.55 14.07 -20.94
C VAL A 23 -21.25 14.27 -22.27
N ASP A 24 -20.73 13.65 -23.31
CA ASP A 24 -21.28 13.58 -24.65
C ASP A 24 -21.60 12.12 -24.96
N VAL A 25 -22.83 11.85 -25.36
CA VAL A 25 -23.36 10.49 -25.56
C VAL A 25 -24.02 10.40 -26.92
N ASP A 26 -23.59 9.45 -27.70
CA ASP A 26 -24.22 8.99 -28.95
C ASP A 26 -24.30 7.46 -28.95
N VAL A 27 -25.41 6.92 -28.51
CA VAL A 27 -25.58 5.46 -28.30
C VAL A 27 -26.67 4.91 -29.21
N ASP A 28 -26.29 3.88 -29.98
CA ASP A 28 -27.22 3.07 -30.76
C ASP A 28 -27.54 1.75 -30.04
N GLY A 29 -28.72 1.70 -29.43
CA GLY A 29 -29.20 0.48 -28.75
C GLY A 29 -29.55 -0.68 -29.69
N THR A 30 -29.53 -0.48 -31.02
CA THR A 30 -29.81 -1.54 -32.03
C THR A 30 -28.56 -2.27 -32.52
N ASP A 31 -27.38 -1.81 -32.11
CA ASP A 31 -26.06 -2.32 -32.53
C ASP A 31 -25.78 -2.22 -34.06
N GLN A 32 -26.58 -1.40 -34.76
CA GLN A 32 -26.43 -1.21 -36.22
C GLN A 32 -25.30 -0.24 -36.55
N ARG A 33 -25.05 0.75 -35.69
CA ARG A 33 -23.95 1.70 -35.81
C ARG A 33 -23.06 1.72 -34.57
N GLU A 34 -21.90 2.29 -34.71
CA GLU A 34 -21.01 2.51 -33.54
C GLU A 34 -21.61 3.53 -32.58
N SER A 35 -21.58 3.20 -31.32
CA SER A 35 -21.87 4.10 -30.20
C SER A 35 -20.62 4.84 -29.75
N ARG A 36 -20.77 6.05 -29.21
CA ARG A 36 -19.69 6.84 -28.65
C ARG A 36 -20.12 7.46 -27.33
N LEU A 37 -19.20 7.47 -26.39
CA LEU A 37 -19.34 8.17 -25.11
C LEU A 37 -18.00 8.88 -24.84
N ALA A 38 -18.07 10.17 -24.61
CA ALA A 38 -16.94 10.94 -24.13
C ALA A 38 -17.33 11.66 -22.83
N ALA A 39 -16.54 11.46 -21.78
CA ALA A 39 -16.72 12.15 -20.51
C ALA A 39 -15.41 12.84 -20.09
N ARG A 40 -15.53 14.07 -19.62
CA ARG A 40 -14.43 14.86 -19.06
C ARG A 40 -14.83 15.39 -17.72
N ALA A 41 -13.98 15.17 -16.74
CA ALA A 41 -14.17 15.68 -15.39
C ALA A 41 -12.92 16.41 -14.91
N ALA A 42 -13.12 17.45 -14.12
CA ALA A 42 -12.02 18.22 -13.54
C ALA A 42 -12.23 18.41 -12.04
N ALA A 43 -11.11 18.54 -11.33
CA ALA A 43 -11.04 18.70 -9.89
C ALA A 43 -11.90 17.66 -9.15
N ILE A 44 -11.47 16.39 -9.25
CA ILE A 44 -12.15 15.24 -8.65
C ILE A 44 -11.46 14.94 -7.32
N ASP A 45 -12.14 15.20 -6.20
CA ASP A 45 -11.65 14.84 -4.86
C ASP A 45 -12.18 13.46 -4.46
N LEU A 46 -11.25 12.51 -4.30
CA LEU A 46 -11.52 11.14 -3.88
C LEU A 46 -11.27 10.95 -2.36
N GLY A 47 -11.05 12.03 -1.61
CA GLY A 47 -10.71 12.02 -0.19
C GLY A 47 -9.21 11.84 0.06
N VAL A 48 -8.60 10.79 -0.47
CA VAL A 48 -7.15 10.49 -0.31
C VAL A 48 -6.30 11.13 -1.41
N VAL A 49 -6.89 11.40 -2.57
CA VAL A 49 -6.21 11.94 -3.75
C VAL A 49 -7.15 12.91 -4.48
N VAL A 50 -6.60 13.99 -5.00
CA VAL A 50 -7.30 14.92 -5.90
C VAL A 50 -6.77 14.74 -7.31
N LEU A 51 -7.67 14.39 -8.25
CA LEU A 51 -7.36 14.38 -9.67
C LEU A 51 -7.64 15.76 -10.25
N GLU A 52 -6.68 16.32 -10.96
CA GLU A 52 -6.83 17.55 -11.73
C GLU A 52 -7.82 17.35 -12.88
N SER A 53 -7.69 16.20 -13.56
CA SER A 53 -8.52 15.85 -14.70
C SER A 53 -8.70 14.35 -14.84
N ALA A 54 -9.86 13.97 -15.38
CA ALA A 54 -10.10 12.62 -15.90
C ALA A 54 -10.85 12.72 -17.23
N ARG A 55 -10.49 11.88 -18.19
CA ARG A 55 -11.12 11.78 -19.50
C ARG A 55 -11.40 10.32 -19.82
N LEU A 56 -12.64 10.01 -20.09
CA LEU A 56 -13.11 8.71 -20.56
C LEU A 56 -13.59 8.85 -22.00
N ASP A 57 -13.04 8.08 -22.90
CA ASP A 57 -13.52 7.90 -24.26
C ASP A 57 -13.90 6.42 -24.44
N ALA A 58 -15.11 6.16 -24.88
CA ALA A 58 -15.58 4.83 -25.22
C ALA A 58 -16.21 4.83 -26.60
N SER A 59 -15.96 3.80 -27.40
CA SER A 59 -16.54 3.66 -28.73
C SER A 59 -16.68 2.18 -29.12
N GLY A 60 -17.59 1.91 -30.03
CA GLY A 60 -17.83 0.58 -30.58
C GLY A 60 -19.29 0.18 -30.56
N ARG A 61 -19.49 -1.11 -30.68
CA ARG A 61 -20.80 -1.78 -30.64
C ARG A 61 -20.94 -2.62 -29.40
N THR A 62 -22.13 -3.09 -29.10
CA THR A 62 -22.35 -4.03 -27.97
C THR A 62 -21.49 -5.28 -28.12
N SER A 63 -21.32 -5.76 -29.37
CA SER A 63 -20.52 -6.93 -29.69
C SER A 63 -19.01 -6.71 -29.65
N GLU A 64 -18.56 -5.46 -29.78
CA GLU A 64 -17.13 -5.11 -29.71
C GLU A 64 -16.98 -3.61 -29.42
N HIS A 65 -16.37 -3.29 -28.30
CA HIS A 65 -16.14 -1.90 -27.90
C HIS A 65 -14.83 -1.73 -27.14
N ALA A 66 -14.32 -0.52 -27.16
CA ALA A 66 -13.13 -0.14 -26.43
C ALA A 66 -13.40 1.10 -25.58
N MET A 67 -12.72 1.18 -24.44
CA MET A 67 -12.76 2.31 -23.52
C MET A 67 -11.33 2.70 -23.14
N ALA A 68 -11.07 3.99 -23.09
CA ALA A 68 -9.82 4.55 -22.60
C ALA A 68 -10.10 5.59 -21.53
N LEU A 69 -9.49 5.43 -20.38
CA LEU A 69 -9.52 6.39 -19.28
C LEU A 69 -8.14 7.01 -19.11
N GLU A 70 -8.05 8.32 -19.22
CA GLU A 70 -6.86 9.09 -18.90
C GLU A 70 -7.13 9.94 -17.65
N PHE A 71 -6.17 10.05 -16.77
CA PHE A 71 -6.29 10.84 -15.54
C PHE A 71 -4.96 11.46 -15.14
N ALA A 72 -5.03 12.58 -14.44
CA ALA A 72 -3.86 13.29 -13.95
C ALA A 72 -4.13 13.90 -12.56
N SER A 73 -3.08 13.95 -11.75
CA SER A 73 -3.02 14.66 -10.48
C SER A 73 -1.76 15.52 -10.45
N GLN A 74 -1.87 16.77 -9.97
CA GLN A 74 -0.70 17.62 -9.74
C GLN A 74 0.10 17.20 -8.52
N GLY A 75 -0.50 16.36 -7.67
CA GLY A 75 0.02 16.02 -6.36
C GLY A 75 -0.48 16.98 -5.28
N ASP A 76 -0.24 16.62 -4.04
CA ASP A 76 -0.60 17.39 -2.86
C ASP A 76 0.53 17.30 -1.85
N GLU A 77 1.29 18.40 -1.68
CA GLU A 77 2.41 18.44 -0.74
C GLU A 77 1.95 18.27 0.71
N ALA A 78 0.75 18.78 1.08
CA ALA A 78 0.23 18.67 2.43
C ALA A 78 -0.15 17.21 2.77
N ARG A 79 -0.61 16.44 1.76
CA ARG A 79 -0.93 15.02 1.87
C ARG A 79 0.25 14.11 1.50
N GLN A 80 1.39 14.69 1.12
CA GLN A 80 2.59 13.97 0.64
C GLN A 80 2.31 13.05 -0.55
N VAL A 81 1.31 13.38 -1.37
CA VAL A 81 0.95 12.63 -2.57
C VAL A 81 1.69 13.23 -3.77
N PRO A 82 2.55 12.47 -4.47
CA PRO A 82 3.22 12.98 -5.68
C PRO A 82 2.22 13.18 -6.81
N GLY A 83 2.49 14.12 -7.69
CA GLY A 83 1.75 14.25 -8.94
C GLY A 83 1.94 13.00 -9.81
N PHE A 84 0.90 12.61 -10.55
CA PHE A 84 0.95 11.45 -11.44
C PHE A 84 0.02 11.63 -12.64
N ARG A 85 0.29 10.83 -13.67
CA ARG A 85 -0.59 10.69 -14.84
C ARG A 85 -0.77 9.22 -15.13
N GLY A 86 -2.00 8.84 -15.51
CA GLY A 86 -2.30 7.46 -15.84
C GLY A 86 -3.19 7.33 -17.06
N ARG A 87 -3.12 6.15 -17.67
CA ARG A 87 -3.97 5.71 -18.77
C ARG A 87 -4.37 4.26 -18.54
N VAL A 88 -5.63 3.95 -18.80
CA VAL A 88 -6.19 2.61 -18.71
C VAL A 88 -6.98 2.37 -19.98
N GLY A 89 -6.65 1.32 -20.73
CA GLY A 89 -7.34 0.89 -21.95
C GLY A 89 -7.98 -0.47 -21.75
N VAL A 90 -9.25 -0.59 -22.10
CA VAL A 90 -10.04 -1.82 -21.97
C VAL A 90 -10.78 -2.05 -23.28
N ALA A 91 -10.74 -3.29 -23.79
CA ALA A 91 -11.58 -3.74 -24.92
C ALA A 91 -12.46 -4.89 -24.47
N GLY A 92 -13.69 -4.97 -25.02
CA GLY A 92 -14.61 -6.00 -24.59
C GLY A 92 -15.87 -6.10 -25.44
N TRP A 93 -16.74 -7.01 -25.02
CA TRP A 93 -18.05 -7.24 -25.62
C TRP A 93 -19.09 -7.55 -24.56
N TYR A 94 -20.33 -7.34 -24.87
CA TYR A 94 -21.45 -7.60 -23.98
C TYR A 94 -22.36 -8.69 -24.57
N GLU A 95 -22.55 -9.77 -23.83
CA GLU A 95 -23.47 -10.85 -24.15
C GLU A 95 -24.87 -10.52 -23.58
N ALA A 96 -25.74 -9.94 -24.37
CA ALA A 96 -27.03 -9.45 -23.90
C ALA A 96 -27.92 -10.56 -23.29
N ASP A 97 -27.95 -11.76 -23.89
CA ASP A 97 -28.76 -12.90 -23.42
C ASP A 97 -28.38 -13.36 -22.01
N ARG A 98 -27.09 -13.26 -21.68
CA ARG A 98 -26.54 -13.66 -20.37
C ARG A 98 -26.34 -12.49 -19.43
N ARG A 99 -26.45 -11.27 -19.93
CA ARG A 99 -26.10 -10.03 -19.23
C ARG A 99 -24.65 -10.05 -18.68
N ILE A 100 -23.74 -10.57 -19.49
CA ILE A 100 -22.33 -10.69 -19.12
C ILE A 100 -21.52 -9.77 -20.03
N TRP A 101 -20.72 -8.89 -19.42
CA TRP A 101 -19.67 -8.18 -20.08
C TRP A 101 -18.35 -8.95 -19.93
N ARG A 102 -17.63 -9.17 -21.02
CA ARG A 102 -16.29 -9.73 -21.02
C ARG A 102 -15.35 -8.81 -21.75
N GLY A 103 -14.19 -8.60 -21.15
CA GLY A 103 -13.18 -7.75 -21.75
C GLY A 103 -11.80 -8.04 -21.24
N ARG A 104 -10.87 -7.29 -21.81
CA ARG A 104 -9.46 -7.32 -21.44
C ARG A 104 -8.99 -5.91 -21.12
N LEU A 105 -8.29 -5.79 -20.02
CA LEU A 105 -7.43 -4.67 -19.74
C LEU A 105 -6.21 -4.82 -20.66
N GLU A 106 -6.07 -3.97 -21.68
CA GLU A 106 -5.03 -4.10 -22.71
C GLU A 106 -3.85 -3.19 -22.45
N GLU A 107 -4.13 -2.00 -21.94
CA GLU A 107 -3.13 -1.00 -21.61
C GLU A 107 -3.39 -0.42 -20.22
N THR A 108 -2.36 -0.37 -19.40
CA THR A 108 -2.38 0.44 -18.17
C THR A 108 -0.99 1.00 -17.97
N SER A 109 -0.93 2.31 -17.78
CA SER A 109 0.31 2.98 -17.43
C SER A 109 0.05 4.07 -16.37
N VAL A 110 0.94 4.18 -15.41
CA VAL A 110 0.96 5.27 -14.44
C VAL A 110 2.37 5.84 -14.41
N LYS A 111 2.50 7.15 -14.53
CA LYS A 111 3.77 7.86 -14.51
C LYS A 111 3.80 8.81 -13.32
N PHE A 112 4.85 8.69 -12.52
CA PHE A 112 5.21 9.57 -11.42
C PHE A 112 6.47 10.37 -11.79
N PRO A 113 6.82 11.44 -11.07
CA PRO A 113 8.06 12.18 -11.30
C PRO A 113 9.31 11.29 -11.29
N ASP A 114 9.33 10.30 -10.40
CA ASP A 114 10.48 9.42 -10.16
C ASP A 114 10.35 8.04 -10.84
N GLY A 115 9.50 7.90 -11.86
CA GLY A 115 9.33 6.63 -12.58
C GLY A 115 7.90 6.36 -13.01
N GLY A 116 7.58 5.11 -13.30
CA GLY A 116 6.23 4.72 -13.70
C GLY A 116 6.02 3.23 -13.64
N ALA A 117 4.80 2.81 -13.86
CA ALA A 117 4.42 1.41 -13.95
C ALA A 117 3.56 1.18 -15.19
N THR A 118 3.74 0.03 -15.82
CA THR A 118 2.98 -0.37 -17.01
C THR A 118 2.44 -1.79 -16.85
N LEU A 119 1.32 -2.07 -17.50
CA LEU A 119 0.74 -3.39 -17.54
C LEU A 119 1.72 -4.39 -18.15
N LEU A 120 1.98 -5.50 -17.45
CA LEU A 120 2.91 -6.52 -17.91
C LEU A 120 2.32 -7.37 -19.04
N GLN A 121 1.04 -7.69 -18.94
CA GLN A 121 0.28 -8.47 -19.91
C GLN A 121 -1.22 -8.14 -19.80
N PRO A 122 -2.01 -8.30 -20.86
CA PRO A 122 -3.44 -8.10 -20.79
C PRO A 122 -4.11 -8.98 -19.73
N ALA A 123 -5.07 -8.42 -18.99
CA ALA A 123 -5.81 -9.12 -17.95
C ALA A 123 -7.30 -9.24 -18.32
N LEU A 124 -7.88 -10.41 -18.11
CA LEU A 124 -9.29 -10.67 -18.38
C LEU A 124 -10.18 -10.13 -17.28
N ILE A 125 -11.31 -9.54 -17.66
CA ILE A 125 -12.34 -9.06 -16.75
C ILE A 125 -13.68 -9.65 -17.22
N GLU A 126 -14.41 -10.23 -16.29
CA GLU A 126 -15.80 -10.66 -16.50
C GLU A 126 -16.69 -9.93 -15.49
N ALA A 127 -17.74 -9.31 -15.96
CA ALA A 127 -18.70 -8.59 -15.11
C ALA A 127 -20.15 -8.94 -15.50
N SER A 128 -20.92 -9.31 -14.49
CA SER A 128 -22.36 -9.56 -14.58
C SER A 128 -23.05 -9.01 -13.34
N PRO A 129 -24.39 -8.93 -13.28
CA PRO A 129 -25.09 -8.54 -12.07
C PRO A 129 -24.79 -9.44 -10.86
N ALA A 130 -24.43 -10.71 -11.09
CA ALA A 130 -24.16 -11.69 -10.04
C ALA A 130 -22.67 -11.81 -9.68
N LEU A 131 -21.77 -11.56 -10.64
CA LEU A 131 -20.33 -11.82 -10.50
C LEU A 131 -19.51 -10.77 -11.21
N VAL A 132 -18.51 -10.24 -10.52
CA VAL A 132 -17.38 -9.52 -11.13
C VAL A 132 -16.11 -10.32 -10.84
N LYS A 133 -15.38 -10.69 -11.87
CA LYS A 133 -14.11 -11.42 -11.75
C LYS A 133 -13.03 -10.70 -12.54
N VAL A 134 -11.89 -10.50 -11.92
CA VAL A 134 -10.72 -9.86 -12.50
C VAL A 134 -9.55 -10.83 -12.39
N ALA A 135 -9.02 -11.26 -13.54
CA ALA A 135 -7.81 -12.05 -13.62
C ALA A 135 -6.60 -11.21 -13.14
N PRO A 136 -5.44 -11.83 -12.84
CA PRO A 136 -4.28 -11.08 -12.34
C PRO A 136 -3.90 -9.90 -13.22
N ILE A 137 -4.07 -8.69 -12.68
CA ILE A 137 -3.56 -7.44 -13.26
C ILE A 137 -2.18 -7.22 -12.67
N CYS A 138 -1.14 -7.37 -13.49
CA CYS A 138 0.24 -7.21 -13.06
C CYS A 138 0.85 -5.96 -13.68
N LEU A 139 1.28 -5.04 -12.84
CA LEU A 139 2.03 -3.84 -13.22
C LEU A 139 3.53 -4.06 -12.98
N LYS A 140 4.36 -3.57 -13.89
CA LYS A 140 5.81 -3.57 -13.79
C LYS A 140 6.33 -2.13 -13.73
N SER A 141 7.24 -1.87 -12.80
CA SER A 141 7.99 -0.61 -12.67
C SER A 141 9.45 -0.92 -12.44
N ASP A 142 10.32 -0.65 -13.40
CA ASP A 142 11.71 -1.09 -13.39
C ASP A 142 11.79 -2.61 -13.14
N GLU A 143 12.34 -3.03 -12.00
CA GLU A 143 12.38 -4.43 -11.57
C GLU A 143 11.17 -4.83 -10.72
N ALA A 144 10.45 -3.86 -10.15
CA ALA A 144 9.33 -4.10 -9.27
C ALA A 144 8.09 -4.60 -10.02
N ARG A 145 7.35 -5.51 -9.40
CA ARG A 145 6.09 -6.04 -9.91
C ARG A 145 5.01 -5.96 -8.83
N LEU A 146 3.83 -5.50 -9.20
CA LEU A 146 2.63 -5.51 -8.38
C LEU A 146 1.53 -6.25 -9.12
N CYS A 147 0.96 -7.29 -8.54
CA CYS A 147 -0.16 -8.04 -9.10
C CYS A 147 -1.36 -8.00 -8.15
N VAL A 148 -2.55 -7.84 -8.71
CA VAL A 148 -3.82 -7.89 -7.98
C VAL A 148 -4.82 -8.66 -8.81
N GLU A 149 -5.55 -9.58 -8.19
CA GLU A 149 -6.69 -10.28 -8.76
C GLU A 149 -7.85 -10.29 -7.78
N GLY A 150 -9.06 -10.47 -8.27
CA GLY A 150 -10.20 -10.47 -7.36
C GLY A 150 -11.49 -10.96 -7.97
N GLU A 151 -12.42 -11.26 -7.09
CA GLU A 151 -13.74 -11.72 -7.43
C GLU A 151 -14.75 -11.12 -6.42
N ARG A 152 -15.89 -10.70 -6.92
CA ARG A 152 -17.02 -10.25 -6.11
C ARG A 152 -18.30 -10.92 -6.59
N ARG A 153 -19.04 -11.55 -5.70
CA ARG A 153 -20.40 -12.07 -5.93
C ARG A 153 -21.41 -11.11 -5.28
N SER A 154 -22.52 -10.92 -5.94
CA SER A 154 -23.57 -10.01 -5.44
C SER A 154 -24.61 -10.73 -4.59
N SER A 155 -24.88 -12.02 -4.85
CA SER A 155 -25.89 -12.80 -4.11
C SER A 155 -25.47 -14.28 -3.99
N PRO A 156 -25.17 -14.79 -2.77
CA PRO A 156 -24.97 -13.98 -1.57
C PRO A 156 -23.72 -13.08 -1.68
N ALA A 157 -23.75 -11.90 -1.04
CA ALA A 157 -22.68 -10.92 -1.15
C ALA A 157 -21.39 -11.46 -0.53
N ALA A 158 -20.37 -11.64 -1.37
CA ALA A 158 -19.03 -12.09 -1.00
C ALA A 158 -17.99 -11.46 -1.91
N TRP A 159 -16.77 -11.31 -1.42
CA TRP A 159 -15.65 -10.87 -2.25
C TRP A 159 -14.33 -11.48 -1.78
N ARG A 160 -13.40 -11.59 -2.72
CA ARG A 160 -12.02 -12.01 -2.45
C ARG A 160 -11.07 -11.21 -3.33
N VAL A 161 -9.97 -10.76 -2.75
CA VAL A 161 -8.85 -10.11 -3.43
C VAL A 161 -7.57 -10.81 -3.02
N ILE A 162 -6.68 -11.04 -3.99
CA ILE A 162 -5.33 -11.54 -3.77
C ILE A 162 -4.38 -10.52 -4.36
N TYR A 163 -3.27 -10.25 -3.67
CA TYR A 163 -2.27 -9.31 -4.14
C TYR A 163 -0.86 -9.81 -3.83
N SER A 164 0.08 -9.40 -4.67
CA SER A 164 1.50 -9.63 -4.45
C SER A 164 2.32 -8.47 -4.99
N ALA A 165 3.40 -8.14 -4.28
CA ALA A 165 4.42 -7.20 -4.72
C ALA A 165 5.78 -7.87 -4.63
N GLN A 166 6.63 -7.67 -5.64
CA GLN A 166 7.98 -8.23 -5.70
C GLN A 166 8.95 -7.12 -6.03
N ASP A 167 10.13 -7.18 -5.42
CA ASP A 167 11.26 -6.27 -5.66
C ASP A 167 10.92 -4.78 -5.56
N TRP A 168 9.93 -4.43 -4.71
CA TRP A 168 9.51 -3.04 -4.56
C TRP A 168 10.57 -2.24 -3.81
N PRO A 169 11.09 -1.13 -4.36
CA PRO A 169 12.13 -0.36 -3.72
C PRO A 169 11.60 0.35 -2.46
N LEU A 170 12.14 -0.02 -1.30
CA LEU A 170 11.74 0.53 0.00
C LEU A 170 11.89 2.05 0.07
N ARG A 171 12.95 2.59 -0.49
CA ARG A 171 13.19 4.04 -0.52
C ARG A 171 12.01 4.83 -1.09
N ARG A 172 11.40 4.36 -2.17
CA ARG A 172 10.22 5.01 -2.77
C ARG A 172 9.01 4.95 -1.82
N LEU A 173 8.78 3.79 -1.22
CA LEU A 173 7.64 3.57 -0.34
C LEU A 173 7.76 4.39 0.95
N LEU A 174 8.91 4.33 1.62
CA LEU A 174 9.13 4.98 2.90
C LEU A 174 9.26 6.50 2.76
N ARG A 175 9.82 6.99 1.64
CA ARG A 175 9.85 8.42 1.35
C ARG A 175 8.45 9.01 1.18
N SER A 176 7.55 8.30 0.50
CA SER A 176 6.18 8.79 0.27
C SER A 176 5.25 8.65 1.48
N ILE A 177 5.49 7.65 2.35
CA ILE A 177 4.61 7.39 3.51
C ILE A 177 5.15 8.04 4.79
N LEU A 178 6.46 7.92 5.06
CA LEU A 178 7.09 8.32 6.33
C LEU A 178 8.09 9.48 6.18
N GLY A 179 8.34 9.95 4.96
CA GLY A 179 9.37 10.96 4.69
C GLY A 179 10.81 10.46 4.87
N TRP A 180 11.01 9.18 5.13
CA TRP A 180 12.34 8.61 5.34
C TRP A 180 13.10 8.45 4.03
N ARG A 181 14.26 9.08 3.94
CA ARG A 181 15.11 9.07 2.74
C ARG A 181 16.33 8.15 2.87
N GLU A 182 16.69 7.84 4.09
CA GLU A 182 17.90 7.12 4.44
C GLU A 182 17.75 5.60 4.43
N PHE A 183 16.55 5.09 4.17
CA PHE A 183 16.27 3.66 4.16
C PHE A 183 16.20 3.13 2.72
N ASP A 184 16.97 2.10 2.42
CA ASP A 184 16.97 1.40 1.14
C ASP A 184 16.73 -0.10 1.33
N GLY A 185 16.54 -0.82 0.24
CA GLY A 185 16.27 -2.26 0.23
C GLY A 185 15.09 -2.61 -0.67
N ARG A 186 14.72 -3.88 -0.65
CA ARG A 186 13.62 -4.42 -1.43
C ARG A 186 12.53 -4.97 -0.53
N LEU A 187 11.29 -4.74 -0.90
CA LEU A 187 10.10 -5.27 -0.24
C LEU A 187 9.45 -6.31 -1.14
N GLN A 188 9.13 -7.44 -0.56
CA GLN A 188 8.20 -8.40 -1.12
C GLN A 188 6.95 -8.43 -0.24
N ALA A 189 5.79 -8.49 -0.85
CA ALA A 189 4.52 -8.61 -0.15
C ALA A 189 3.64 -9.63 -0.87
N ALA A 190 2.91 -10.41 -0.10
CA ALA A 190 1.87 -11.28 -0.62
C ALA A 190 0.74 -11.37 0.40
N GLY A 191 -0.49 -11.36 -0.09
CA GLY A 191 -1.62 -11.44 0.80
C GLY A 191 -2.94 -11.60 0.08
N TRP A 192 -3.96 -11.71 0.89
CA TRP A 192 -5.34 -11.84 0.46
C TRP A 192 -6.27 -11.15 1.46
N ALA A 193 -7.44 -10.76 0.98
CA ALA A 193 -8.55 -10.33 1.80
C ALA A 193 -9.84 -10.90 1.22
N ALA A 194 -10.77 -11.30 2.07
CA ALA A 194 -12.03 -11.87 1.67
C ALA A 194 -13.14 -11.55 2.67
N GLN A 195 -14.37 -11.55 2.20
CA GLN A 195 -15.55 -11.46 3.02
C GLN A 195 -16.58 -12.50 2.55
N GLU A 196 -16.98 -13.36 3.46
CA GLU A 196 -18.07 -14.29 3.26
C GLU A 196 -19.41 -13.65 3.64
N PRO A 197 -20.55 -14.18 3.14
CA PRO A 197 -21.86 -13.61 3.38
C PRO A 197 -22.19 -13.48 4.87
N GLY A 198 -22.52 -12.27 5.31
CA GLY A 198 -22.90 -12.00 6.70
C GLY A 198 -21.75 -12.06 7.71
N GLN A 199 -20.51 -12.24 7.25
CA GLN A 199 -19.33 -12.26 8.11
C GLN A 199 -18.51 -10.97 8.00
N ALA A 200 -17.70 -10.69 9.02
CA ALA A 200 -16.67 -9.67 8.92
C ALA A 200 -15.60 -10.13 7.91
N TRP A 201 -14.94 -9.18 7.25
CA TRP A 201 -13.84 -9.52 6.35
C TRP A 201 -12.67 -10.16 7.11
N THR A 202 -11.97 -11.07 6.45
CA THR A 202 -10.77 -11.75 6.93
C THR A 202 -9.63 -11.52 5.94
N GLY A 203 -8.40 -11.71 6.37
CA GLY A 203 -7.27 -11.52 5.48
C GLY A 203 -5.93 -11.93 6.08
N GLY A 204 -4.94 -12.03 5.22
CA GLY A 204 -3.56 -12.28 5.60
C GLY A 204 -2.61 -11.56 4.68
N MET A 205 -1.51 -11.06 5.24
CA MET A 205 -0.42 -10.43 4.50
C MET A 205 0.91 -10.82 5.11
N THR A 206 1.86 -11.19 4.27
CA THR A 206 3.28 -11.32 4.63
C THR A 206 4.06 -10.25 3.90
N LEU A 207 4.85 -9.48 4.64
CA LEU A 207 5.85 -8.57 4.13
C LEU A 207 7.24 -9.14 4.43
N LEU A 208 8.10 -9.21 3.42
CA LEU A 208 9.49 -9.61 3.55
C LEU A 208 10.37 -8.43 3.15
N LEU A 209 11.29 -8.07 4.02
CA LEU A 209 12.33 -7.10 3.77
C LEU A 209 13.59 -7.85 3.35
N ASP A 210 14.09 -7.55 2.16
CA ASP A 210 15.31 -8.14 1.65
C ASP A 210 16.42 -7.10 1.54
N ASN A 211 17.54 -7.39 2.17
CA ASN A 211 18.72 -6.54 2.23
C ASN A 211 18.41 -5.06 2.57
N PRO A 212 17.66 -4.79 3.64
CA PRO A 212 17.39 -3.42 4.04
C PRO A 212 18.67 -2.75 4.52
N VAL A 213 18.87 -1.52 4.07
CA VAL A 213 20.04 -0.70 4.37
C VAL A 213 19.58 0.62 4.93
N LEU A 214 20.19 1.05 6.03
CA LEU A 214 19.96 2.35 6.65
C LEU A 214 21.21 3.22 6.51
N ASP A 215 21.07 4.33 5.80
CA ASP A 215 22.12 5.33 5.67
C ASP A 215 21.95 6.41 6.76
N ILE A 216 22.80 6.40 7.78
CA ILE A 216 22.71 7.32 8.93
C ILE A 216 23.70 8.48 8.72
N PRO A 217 23.22 9.72 8.56
CA PRO A 217 24.10 10.87 8.48
C PRO A 217 24.77 11.11 9.85
N ARG A 218 26.09 10.99 9.91
CA ARG A 218 26.88 11.22 11.12
C ARG A 218 27.32 12.68 11.27
N ASN A 219 27.63 13.31 10.15
CA ASN A 219 27.92 14.75 10.04
C ASN A 219 27.77 15.18 8.57
N GLN A 220 28.09 16.45 8.26
CA GLN A 220 27.96 17.00 6.91
C GLN A 220 28.78 16.25 5.83
N PHE A 221 29.76 15.42 6.23
CA PHE A 221 30.69 14.75 5.32
C PHE A 221 30.71 13.23 5.43
N ARG A 222 30.02 12.65 6.41
CA ARG A 222 30.05 11.20 6.67
C ARG A 222 28.65 10.66 6.85
N THR A 223 28.35 9.64 6.07
CA THR A 223 27.17 8.78 6.23
C THR A 223 27.66 7.39 6.61
N GLN A 224 27.10 6.84 7.65
CA GLN A 224 27.33 5.43 8.03
C GLN A 224 26.25 4.58 7.37
N ARG A 225 26.67 3.66 6.54
CA ARG A 225 25.81 2.66 5.92
C ARG A 225 25.72 1.43 6.83
N VAL A 226 24.51 1.05 7.16
CA VAL A 226 24.22 -0.10 8.02
C VAL A 226 23.35 -1.09 7.26
N GLU A 227 23.89 -2.27 7.04
CA GLU A 227 23.15 -3.38 6.46
C GLU A 227 22.38 -4.06 7.59
N LEU A 228 21.07 -4.10 7.43
CA LEU A 228 20.17 -4.82 8.31
C LEU A 228 19.99 -6.23 7.72
N GLY A 229 19.69 -7.19 8.56
CA GLY A 229 19.33 -8.53 8.12
C GLY A 229 17.93 -8.59 7.54
N GLN A 230 17.45 -9.79 7.29
CA GLN A 230 16.11 -10.00 6.76
C GLN A 230 15.03 -9.61 7.78
N GLY A 231 13.94 -9.07 7.27
CA GLY A 231 12.77 -8.73 8.07
C GLY A 231 11.52 -9.42 7.55
N ARG A 232 10.66 -9.86 8.46
CA ARG A 232 9.36 -10.42 8.17
C ARG A 232 8.29 -9.80 9.05
N LEU A 233 7.20 -9.36 8.44
CA LEU A 233 5.99 -8.93 9.12
C LEU A 233 4.80 -9.73 8.56
N ASP A 234 4.18 -10.52 9.42
CA ASP A 234 2.94 -11.22 9.10
C ASP A 234 1.76 -10.48 9.75
N LEU A 235 0.75 -10.17 8.96
CA LEU A 235 -0.51 -9.58 9.40
C LEU A 235 -1.63 -10.57 9.12
N PHE A 236 -2.49 -10.79 10.10
CA PHE A 236 -3.69 -11.62 9.99
C PHE A 236 -4.88 -10.87 10.55
N ALA A 237 -5.98 -10.91 9.85
CA ALA A 237 -7.27 -10.37 10.27
C ALA A 237 -8.30 -11.48 10.29
N ASP A 238 -8.75 -11.82 11.48
CA ASP A 238 -9.88 -12.71 11.74
C ASP A 238 -11.11 -11.89 12.16
N PRO A 239 -12.32 -12.46 12.23
CA PRO A 239 -13.51 -11.73 12.64
C PRO A 239 -13.39 -11.03 14.00
N GLY A 240 -12.66 -11.62 14.96
CA GLY A 240 -12.52 -11.10 16.32
C GLY A 240 -11.22 -10.38 16.61
N GLU A 241 -10.19 -10.53 15.78
CA GLU A 241 -8.89 -9.88 16.04
C GLU A 241 -8.10 -9.57 14.77
N ILE A 242 -7.21 -8.59 14.86
CA ILE A 242 -6.13 -8.35 13.91
C ILE A 242 -4.82 -8.65 14.66
N ARG A 243 -3.97 -9.48 14.08
CA ARG A 243 -2.69 -9.88 14.67
C ARG A 243 -1.54 -9.49 13.76
N ALA A 244 -0.52 -8.87 14.32
CA ALA A 244 0.74 -8.57 13.66
C ALA A 244 1.88 -9.34 14.34
N ARG A 245 2.74 -10.00 13.56
CA ARG A 245 3.96 -10.64 14.03
C ARG A 245 5.15 -10.09 13.28
N LEU A 246 6.11 -9.57 14.02
CA LEU A 246 7.35 -9.03 13.49
C LEU A 246 8.52 -9.96 13.85
N ASP A 247 9.37 -10.24 12.86
CA ASP A 247 10.65 -10.88 13.01
C ASP A 247 11.67 -10.09 12.17
N LEU A 248 12.53 -9.35 12.82
CA LEU A 248 13.50 -8.47 12.18
C LEU A 248 14.90 -8.77 12.69
N GLN A 249 15.80 -9.15 11.81
CA GLN A 249 17.21 -9.23 12.08
C GLN A 249 17.88 -7.89 11.82
N LEU A 250 18.42 -7.24 12.86
CA LEU A 250 19.07 -5.93 12.74
C LEU A 250 20.54 -6.04 12.36
N ALA A 251 21.19 -7.13 12.77
CA ALA A 251 22.58 -7.47 12.45
C ALA A 251 22.74 -8.97 12.68
N GLU A 252 23.92 -9.54 12.42
CA GLU A 252 24.17 -10.98 12.64
C GLU A 252 23.80 -11.44 14.07
N THR A 253 23.98 -10.57 15.05
CA THR A 253 23.83 -10.88 16.48
C THR A 253 22.64 -10.17 17.16
N SER A 254 21.81 -9.47 16.39
CA SER A 254 20.71 -8.66 16.92
C SER A 254 19.39 -9.01 16.25
N ARG A 255 18.37 -9.30 17.03
CA ARG A 255 17.04 -9.69 16.54
C ARG A 255 15.94 -8.98 17.32
N VAL A 256 14.89 -8.59 16.61
CA VAL A 256 13.67 -8.03 17.20
C VAL A 256 12.50 -8.92 16.83
N LEU A 257 11.80 -9.40 17.84
CA LEU A 257 10.57 -10.18 17.70
C LEU A 257 9.41 -9.42 18.30
N GLY A 258 8.28 -9.41 17.64
CA GLY A 258 7.08 -8.73 18.15
C GLY A 258 5.81 -9.48 17.83
N GLU A 259 4.84 -9.43 18.72
CA GLU A 259 3.47 -9.83 18.46
C GLU A 259 2.54 -8.78 19.06
N VAL A 260 1.65 -8.26 18.21
CA VAL A 260 0.65 -7.26 18.60
C VAL A 260 -0.71 -7.74 18.11
N LYS A 261 -1.73 -7.57 18.93
CA LYS A 261 -3.12 -7.91 18.64
C LYS A 261 -4.00 -6.70 18.85
N ALA A 262 -4.90 -6.46 17.91
CA ALA A 262 -5.98 -5.51 18.05
C ALA A 262 -7.31 -6.29 18.10
N GLN A 263 -8.07 -6.14 19.16
CA GLN A 263 -9.37 -6.82 19.29
C GLN A 263 -10.41 -6.06 18.47
N ARG A 264 -11.03 -6.76 17.53
CA ARG A 264 -12.07 -6.19 16.66
C ARG A 264 -13.42 -6.24 17.36
N ASP A 265 -14.09 -5.10 17.32
CA ASP A 265 -15.48 -4.98 17.75
C ASP A 265 -16.24 -4.20 16.67
N PRO A 266 -17.30 -4.75 16.07
CA PRO A 266 -18.07 -4.06 15.04
C PRO A 266 -18.82 -2.82 15.55
N GLU A 267 -18.97 -2.64 16.86
CA GLU A 267 -19.69 -1.51 17.46
C GLU A 267 -18.77 -0.29 17.72
N ILE A 268 -17.45 -0.46 17.65
CA ILE A 268 -16.49 0.62 17.89
C ILE A 268 -15.69 0.97 16.62
N ALA A 269 -15.20 2.20 16.55
CA ALA A 269 -14.38 2.64 15.44
C ALA A 269 -13.05 1.88 15.39
N THR A 270 -12.51 1.64 14.19
CA THR A 270 -11.26 0.87 14.02
C THR A 270 -10.09 1.44 14.83
N LEU A 271 -9.99 2.76 14.95
CA LEU A 271 -8.93 3.41 15.72
C LEU A 271 -9.05 3.17 17.23
N ASP A 272 -10.23 2.81 17.73
CA ASP A 272 -10.51 2.53 19.13
C ASP A 272 -10.33 1.05 19.52
N PHE A 273 -9.95 0.17 18.56
CA PHE A 273 -9.69 -1.23 18.87
C PHE A 273 -8.60 -1.38 19.91
N PRO A 274 -8.89 -2.07 21.05
CA PRO A 274 -7.90 -2.31 22.11
C PRO A 274 -6.69 -3.06 21.58
N LEU A 275 -5.50 -2.57 21.92
CA LEU A 275 -4.22 -3.19 21.61
C LEU A 275 -3.68 -3.98 22.81
N SER A 276 -3.05 -5.10 22.50
CA SER A 276 -2.21 -5.85 23.43
C SER A 276 -1.06 -6.50 22.67
N GLY A 277 0.10 -6.55 23.29
CA GLY A 277 1.24 -7.17 22.63
C GLY A 277 2.56 -6.91 23.34
N SER A 278 3.63 -7.43 22.72
CA SER A 278 4.98 -7.13 23.18
C SER A 278 5.98 -7.18 22.02
N ILE A 279 7.03 -6.40 22.15
CA ILE A 279 8.21 -6.44 21.28
C ILE A 279 9.41 -6.82 22.16
N ARG A 280 10.21 -7.77 21.73
CA ARG A 280 11.46 -8.17 22.38
C ARG A 280 12.61 -7.97 21.43
N GLY A 281 13.65 -7.31 21.93
CA GLY A 281 14.89 -7.09 21.22
C GLY A 281 16.03 -7.75 21.98
N GLU A 282 16.82 -8.54 21.28
CA GLU A 282 18.02 -9.20 21.83
C GLU A 282 19.21 -8.82 20.94
N SER A 283 20.31 -8.43 21.58
CA SER A 283 21.56 -8.18 20.90
C SER A 283 22.72 -8.71 21.72
N SER A 284 23.52 -9.56 21.15
CA SER A 284 24.75 -10.04 21.81
C SER A 284 25.92 -9.07 21.65
N GLN A 285 25.77 -8.04 20.81
CA GLN A 285 26.71 -6.95 20.62
C GLN A 285 25.93 -5.64 20.50
N LEU A 286 26.24 -4.66 21.34
CA LEU A 286 25.61 -3.32 21.28
C LEU A 286 25.96 -2.52 20.03
N SER A 287 26.56 -3.15 19.02
CA SER A 287 26.97 -2.51 17.76
C SER A 287 25.83 -1.81 17.01
N ALA A 288 24.58 -2.13 17.36
CA ALA A 288 23.41 -1.44 16.83
C ALA A 288 23.04 -0.14 17.60
N LEU A 289 23.58 0.10 18.80
CA LEU A 289 23.26 1.28 19.60
C LEU A 289 23.68 2.61 18.94
N PRO A 290 24.84 2.71 18.26
CA PRO A 290 25.19 3.88 17.47
C PRO A 290 24.18 4.21 16.37
N LEU A 291 23.34 3.28 15.94
CA LEU A 291 22.28 3.51 14.95
C LEU A 291 21.14 4.35 15.52
N LEU A 292 20.85 4.16 16.80
CA LEU A 292 19.75 4.82 17.51
C LEU A 292 20.20 6.11 18.17
N VAL A 293 21.48 6.18 18.60
CA VAL A 293 22.07 7.31 19.31
C VAL A 293 23.30 7.80 18.56
N PRO A 294 23.16 8.83 17.72
CA PRO A 294 24.25 9.31 16.85
C PRO A 294 25.51 9.78 17.58
N GLU A 295 25.42 10.10 18.87
CA GLU A 295 26.52 10.55 19.71
C GLU A 295 27.47 9.43 20.14
N ILE A 296 27.09 8.17 19.93
CA ILE A 296 27.87 6.99 20.25
C ILE A 296 28.72 6.59 19.05
N ASP A 297 30.02 6.52 19.18
CA ASP A 297 30.93 6.05 18.15
C ASP A 297 31.07 4.55 18.12
N HIS A 298 31.26 3.99 19.31
CA HIS A 298 31.43 2.56 19.49
C HIS A 298 30.68 2.10 20.72
N SER A 299 30.04 0.95 20.60
CA SER A 299 29.35 0.30 21.69
C SER A 299 29.53 -1.21 21.63
N ASP A 300 29.73 -1.80 22.80
CA ASP A 300 29.87 -3.24 22.98
C ASP A 300 29.08 -3.67 24.19
N GLY A 301 28.75 -4.97 24.31
CA GLY A 301 27.97 -5.51 25.41
C GLY A 301 26.70 -6.22 24.92
N LYS A 302 25.87 -6.66 25.83
CA LYS A 302 24.61 -7.36 25.56
C LYS A 302 23.42 -6.47 25.94
N LEU A 303 22.43 -6.42 25.06
CA LEU A 303 21.16 -5.71 25.26
C LEU A 303 20.02 -6.71 25.20
N ASP A 304 19.19 -6.70 26.23
CA ASP A 304 17.88 -7.34 26.24
C ASP A 304 16.84 -6.23 26.46
N ALA A 305 15.85 -6.12 25.59
CA ALA A 305 14.78 -5.14 25.69
C ALA A 305 13.42 -5.82 25.56
N THR A 306 12.47 -5.41 26.37
CA THR A 306 11.08 -5.86 26.26
C THR A 306 10.18 -4.64 26.35
N ILE A 307 9.30 -4.47 25.36
CA ILE A 307 8.32 -3.38 25.29
C ILE A 307 6.94 -4.01 25.26
N ALA A 308 6.13 -3.74 26.27
CA ALA A 308 4.71 -4.07 26.30
C ALA A 308 3.93 -3.01 25.50
N ILE A 309 2.94 -3.44 24.77
CA ILE A 309 2.06 -2.59 23.95
C ILE A 309 0.64 -2.73 24.45
N GLY A 310 0.00 -1.60 24.72
CA GLY A 310 -1.39 -1.50 25.15
C GLY A 310 -2.06 -0.27 24.54
N GLY A 311 -3.18 0.16 25.14
CA GLY A 311 -3.96 1.30 24.64
C GLY A 311 -4.89 0.91 23.51
N THR A 312 -5.04 1.75 22.49
CA THR A 312 -5.86 1.50 21.30
C THR A 312 -5.04 1.67 20.03
N LEU A 313 -5.60 1.28 18.88
CA LEU A 313 -4.92 1.41 17.58
C LEU A 313 -4.63 2.88 17.22
N GLY A 314 -5.49 3.82 17.64
CA GLY A 314 -5.29 5.26 17.43
C GLY A 314 -4.46 5.96 18.51
N ASP A 315 -4.33 5.34 19.71
CA ASP A 315 -3.53 5.86 20.84
C ASP A 315 -2.77 4.71 21.51
N PRO A 316 -1.71 4.18 20.87
CA PRO A 316 -0.93 3.08 21.41
C PRO A 316 -0.07 3.55 22.59
N ARG A 317 -0.01 2.73 23.64
CA ARG A 317 0.82 2.95 24.82
C ARG A 317 1.94 1.94 24.86
N PHE A 318 3.14 2.41 25.19
CA PHE A 318 4.34 1.59 25.26
C PHE A 318 4.90 1.67 26.68
N ASP A 319 5.16 0.51 27.26
CA ASP A 319 5.84 0.37 28.54
C ASP A 319 6.97 -0.63 28.37
N GLY A 320 8.18 -0.27 28.75
CA GLY A 320 9.33 -1.06 28.37
C GLY A 320 10.45 -1.07 29.41
N GLU A 321 11.16 -2.20 29.42
CA GLU A 321 12.36 -2.42 30.17
C GLU A 321 13.50 -2.78 29.23
N PHE A 322 14.69 -2.29 29.51
CA PHE A 322 15.90 -2.67 28.80
C PHE A 322 17.01 -2.94 29.81
N HIS A 323 17.78 -3.97 29.51
CA HIS A 323 18.91 -4.41 30.34
C HIS A 323 20.16 -4.42 29.51
N VAL A 324 21.16 -3.69 29.94
CA VAL A 324 22.52 -3.70 29.36
C VAL A 324 23.44 -4.45 30.31
N ARG A 325 24.22 -5.39 29.76
CA ARG A 325 25.21 -6.15 30.52
C ARG A 325 26.58 -6.09 29.85
N ASN A 326 27.61 -5.89 30.65
CA ASN A 326 29.00 -5.74 30.20
C ASN A 326 29.14 -4.66 29.11
N GLY A 327 28.40 -3.55 29.28
CA GLY A 327 28.32 -2.49 28.31
C GLY A 327 29.61 -1.66 28.26
N ARG A 328 30.05 -1.35 27.05
CA ARG A 328 31.10 -0.35 26.76
C ARG A 328 30.54 0.65 25.79
N LEU A 329 30.70 1.94 26.09
CA LEU A 329 30.23 3.04 25.25
C LEU A 329 31.38 4.06 25.07
N ASP A 330 31.71 4.37 23.84
CA ASP A 330 32.63 5.42 23.49
C ASP A 330 31.84 6.56 22.79
N THR A 331 31.95 7.79 23.28
CA THR A 331 31.24 8.96 22.73
C THR A 331 32.22 9.96 22.17
N TYR A 332 32.01 10.41 20.92
CA TYR A 332 32.92 11.36 20.27
C TYR A 332 32.75 12.80 20.77
N ARG A 333 31.55 13.22 21.15
CA ARG A 333 31.26 14.60 21.60
C ARG A 333 31.88 14.95 22.91
N THR A 334 31.90 14.01 23.83
CA THR A 334 32.42 14.21 25.19
C THR A 334 33.75 13.52 25.42
N ASN A 335 34.23 12.77 24.43
CA ASN A 335 35.44 11.91 24.55
C ASN A 335 35.40 11.01 25.79
N MET A 336 34.18 10.60 26.18
CA MET A 336 33.98 9.70 27.32
C MET A 336 34.04 8.25 26.88
N GLN A 337 34.73 7.45 27.67
CA GLN A 337 34.73 6.00 27.56
C GLN A 337 34.13 5.43 28.83
N LEU A 338 33.00 4.76 28.69
CA LEU A 338 32.32 4.06 29.79
C LEU A 338 32.51 2.57 29.59
N SER A 339 32.94 1.88 30.63
CA SER A 339 33.13 0.44 30.63
C SER A 339 32.36 -0.20 31.79
N ASP A 340 32.10 -1.51 31.67
CA ASP A 340 31.39 -2.32 32.68
C ASP A 340 29.99 -1.79 33.03
N LEU A 341 29.31 -1.18 32.06
CA LEU A 341 27.95 -0.68 32.25
C LEU A 341 26.98 -1.85 32.48
N THR A 342 26.26 -1.75 33.57
CA THR A 342 25.09 -2.61 33.87
C THR A 342 23.93 -1.68 34.21
N LEU A 343 22.87 -1.74 33.42
CA LEU A 343 21.65 -0.94 33.56
C LEU A 343 20.46 -1.86 33.59
#